data_1bc747154960b936e01d365e82866b09
#
_entry.id   1bc747154960b936e01d365e82866b09
#
_cell.length_a   1.000
_cell.length_b   1.000
_cell.length_c   1.000
_cell.angle_alpha   90.00
_cell.angle_beta   90.00
_cell.angle_gamma   90.00
#
_symmetry.space_group_name_H-M   'P 1'
#
loop_
_entity.id
_entity.type
_entity.pdbx_description
1 polymer ?
#
loop_
_entity_poly.entity_id
_entity_poly.type
_entity_poly.pdbx_seq_one_letter_code
_entity_poly.pdbx_strand_id
1 'polypeptide(L)' 'MSLREKIESDYKNALKSKDKNKISTYRLILSGIKDLDINNRSGPNKKDTDDEDIKKLLKKMIKQRSESIDVYKKNN' A
#
# COMPACT_ATOMS: atom_id res chain seq x y z
N MET A 1 -8.63 -11.21 -11.25
CA MET A 1 -8.58 -9.89 -10.57
C MET A 1 -7.15 -9.41 -10.43
N SER A 2 -6.93 -8.14 -10.72
CA SER A 2 -5.63 -7.54 -10.46
C SER A 2 -5.47 -7.30 -8.96
N LEU A 3 -4.23 -7.17 -8.52
CA LEU A 3 -3.94 -6.89 -7.11
C LEU A 3 -4.55 -5.54 -6.68
N ARG A 4 -4.54 -4.56 -7.58
CA ARG A 4 -5.18 -3.27 -7.34
C ARG A 4 -6.67 -3.42 -7.06
N GLU A 5 -7.37 -4.19 -7.89
CA GLU A 5 -8.79 -4.44 -7.70
C GLU A 5 -9.08 -5.11 -6.37
N LYS A 6 -8.24 -6.07 -5.99
CA LYS A 6 -8.37 -6.75 -4.71
C LYS A 6 -8.23 -5.78 -3.54
N ILE A 7 -7.23 -4.90 -3.60
CA ILE A 7 -7.01 -3.90 -2.55
C ILE A 7 -8.20 -2.94 -2.46
N GLU A 8 -8.70 -2.48 -3.60
CA GLU A 8 -9.86 -1.58 -3.62
C GLU A 8 -11.11 -2.26 -3.06
N SER A 9 -11.32 -3.52 -3.40
CA SER A 9 -12.43 -4.31 -2.87
C SER A 9 -12.33 -4.48 -1.36
N ASP A 10 -11.14 -4.81 -0.87
CA ASP A 10 -10.88 -4.96 0.55
C ASP A 10 -11.08 -3.64 1.30
N TYR A 11 -10.70 -2.53 0.68
CA TYR A 11 -10.94 -1.20 1.25
C TYR A 11 -12.43 -0.93 1.41
N LYS A 12 -13.24 -1.24 0.39
CA LYS A 12 -14.69 -1.08 0.46
C LYS A 12 -15.27 -1.93 1.59
N ASN A 13 -14.80 -3.17 1.73
CA ASN A 13 -15.23 -4.05 2.80
C ASN A 13 -14.87 -3.50 4.18
N ALA A 14 -13.67 -2.93 4.31
CA ALA A 14 -13.25 -2.29 5.55
C ALA A 14 -14.14 -1.11 5.92
N LEU A 15 -14.55 -0.32 4.92
CA LEU A 15 -15.48 0.80 5.14
C LEU A 15 -16.83 0.30 5.64
N LYS A 16 -17.33 -0.79 5.08
CA LYS A 16 -18.59 -1.39 5.50
C LYS A 16 -18.54 -1.92 6.93
N SER A 17 -17.41 -2.53 7.29
CA SER A 17 -17.23 -3.09 8.64
C SER A 17 -16.84 -2.04 9.67
N LYS A 18 -16.54 -0.81 9.24
CA LYS A 18 -16.13 0.30 10.10
C LYS A 18 -14.86 0.00 10.90
N ASP A 19 -13.97 -0.81 10.33
CA ASP A 19 -12.69 -1.14 10.94
C ASP A 19 -11.69 -0.03 10.67
N LYS A 20 -11.51 0.86 11.62
CA LYS A 20 -10.65 2.04 11.48
C LYS A 20 -9.20 1.68 11.14
N ASN A 21 -8.68 0.61 11.74
CA ASN A 21 -7.30 0.18 11.51
C ASN A 21 -7.11 -0.26 10.06
N LYS A 22 -8.03 -1.07 9.55
CA LYS A 22 -7.98 -1.54 8.16
C LYS A 22 -8.19 -0.38 7.19
N ILE A 23 -9.13 0.51 7.49
CA ILE A 23 -9.39 1.68 6.65
C ILE A 23 -8.12 2.52 6.52
N SER A 24 -7.45 2.83 7.61
CA SER A 24 -6.21 3.60 7.61
C SER A 24 -5.12 2.90 6.79
N THR A 25 -4.96 1.59 6.99
CA THR A 25 -3.95 0.78 6.28
C THR A 25 -4.20 0.82 4.77
N TYR A 26 -5.44 0.56 4.34
CA TYR A 26 -5.76 0.55 2.91
C TYR A 26 -5.65 1.94 2.28
N ARG A 27 -5.97 2.99 3.02
CA ARG A 27 -5.79 4.35 2.53
C ARG A 27 -4.32 4.65 2.25
N LEU A 28 -3.43 4.22 3.13
CA LEU A 28 -1.99 4.36 2.93
C LEU A 28 -1.51 3.57 1.71
N ILE A 29 -2.00 2.34 1.56
CA ILE A 29 -1.64 1.49 0.42
C ILE A 29 -2.11 2.15 -0.88
N LEU A 30 -3.35 2.61 -0.94
CA LEU A 30 -3.90 3.23 -2.15
C LEU A 30 -3.18 4.55 -2.48
N SER A 31 -2.80 5.31 -1.46
CA SER A 31 -2.01 6.53 -1.65
C SER A 31 -0.65 6.20 -2.26
N GLY A 32 0.02 5.14 -1.77
CA GLY A 32 1.28 4.68 -2.32
C GLY A 32 1.14 4.21 -3.78
N ILE A 33 0.05 3.51 -4.10
CA ILE A 33 -0.22 3.09 -5.47
C ILE A 33 -0.40 4.31 -6.38
N LYS A 34 -1.10 5.32 -5.91
CA LYS A 34 -1.28 6.57 -6.66
C LYS A 34 0.06 7.24 -6.94
N ASP A 35 0.95 7.27 -5.96
CA ASP A 35 2.29 7.81 -6.13
C ASP A 35 3.08 7.02 -7.18
N LEU A 36 2.96 5.69 -7.17
CA LEU A 36 3.57 4.84 -8.19
C LEU A 36 3.04 5.17 -9.58
N ASP A 37 1.73 5.37 -9.71
CA ASP A 37 1.12 5.76 -10.99
C ASP A 37 1.72 7.07 -11.50
N ILE A 38 1.85 8.06 -10.63
CA ILE A 38 2.43 9.36 -10.99
C ILE A 38 3.88 9.20 -11.44
N ASN A 39 4.68 8.45 -10.68
CA ASN A 39 6.09 8.23 -11.01
C ASN A 39 6.24 7.47 -12.32
N ASN A 40 5.41 6.47 -12.56
CA ASN A 40 5.46 5.69 -13.80
C ASN A 40 5.05 6.50 -15.02
N ARG A 41 4.14 7.45 -14.85
CA ARG A 41 3.67 8.31 -15.95
C ARG A 41 4.62 9.44 -16.26
N SER A 42 5.35 9.94 -15.27
CA SER A 42 6.25 11.09 -15.46
C SER A 42 7.66 10.70 -15.83
N GLY A 43 8.00 9.40 -15.82
CA GLY A 43 9.32 8.92 -16.20
C GLY A 43 9.50 8.82 -17.72
N PRO A 44 10.73 8.62 -18.20
CA PRO A 44 11.00 8.43 -19.62
C PRO A 44 10.37 7.16 -20.19
N ASN A 45 10.14 6.17 -19.36
CA ASN A 45 9.47 4.92 -19.73
C ASN A 45 8.08 4.90 -19.11
N LYS A 46 7.13 5.56 -19.77
CA LYS A 46 5.75 5.57 -19.32
C LYS A 46 5.18 4.15 -19.31
N LYS A 47 4.75 3.68 -18.17
CA LYS A 47 4.09 2.39 -18.06
C LYS A 47 2.99 2.45 -17.00
N ASP A 48 2.06 1.54 -17.08
CA ASP A 48 1.03 1.39 -16.04
C ASP A 48 1.63 0.65 -14.85
N THR A 49 1.17 0.99 -13.66
CA THR A 49 1.56 0.28 -12.44
C THR A 49 0.99 -1.14 -12.49
N ASP A 50 1.85 -2.13 -12.44
CA ASP A 50 1.45 -3.53 -12.47
C ASP A 50 1.46 -4.16 -11.07
N ASP A 51 1.07 -5.45 -11.01
CA ASP A 51 1.00 -6.17 -9.75
C ASP A 51 2.36 -6.27 -9.06
N GLU A 52 3.44 -6.39 -9.82
CA GLU A 52 4.79 -6.46 -9.26
C GLU A 52 5.16 -5.16 -8.55
N ASP A 53 4.83 -4.02 -9.15
CA ASP A 53 5.07 -2.72 -8.54
C ASP A 53 4.31 -2.61 -7.21
N ILE A 54 3.06 -3.05 -7.20
CA ILE A 54 2.24 -3.04 -6.00
C ILE A 54 2.81 -3.99 -4.93
N LYS A 55 3.26 -5.18 -5.33
CA LYS A 55 3.89 -6.12 -4.41
C LYS A 55 5.15 -5.53 -3.78
N LYS A 56 5.98 -4.86 -4.55
CA LYS A 56 7.17 -4.18 -4.04
C LYS A 56 6.81 -3.10 -3.04
N LEU A 57 5.78 -2.32 -3.33
CA LEU A 57 5.27 -1.30 -2.42
C LEU A 57 4.81 -1.91 -1.10
N LEU A 58 4.03 -2.98 -1.17
CA LEU A 58 3.53 -3.66 0.02
C LEU A 58 4.67 -4.22 0.87
N LYS A 59 5.66 -4.84 0.24
CA LYS A 59 6.84 -5.35 0.95
C LYS A 59 7.59 -4.24 1.66
N LYS A 60 7.76 -3.10 0.99
CA LYS A 60 8.42 -1.94 1.56
C LYS A 60 7.67 -1.42 2.78
N MET A 61 6.35 -1.32 2.67
CA MET A 61 5.50 -0.85 3.77
C MET A 61 5.57 -1.79 4.97
N ILE A 62 5.52 -3.10 4.73
CA ILE A 62 5.63 -4.11 5.78
C ILE A 62 6.98 -4.00 6.48
N LYS A 63 8.06 -3.88 5.70
CA LYS A 63 9.41 -3.75 6.23
C LYS A 63 9.57 -2.52 7.12
N GLN A 64 9.09 -1.38 6.64
CA GLN A 64 9.15 -0.12 7.40
C GLN A 64 8.40 -0.25 8.72
N ARG A 65 7.22 -0.86 8.67
CA ARG A 65 6.40 -1.07 9.88
C ARG A 65 7.10 -2.00 10.86
N SER A 66 7.69 -3.07 10.36
CA SER A 66 8.43 -4.03 11.17
C SER A 66 9.64 -3.39 11.84
N GLU A 67 10.41 -2.59 11.10
CA GLU A 67 11.55 -1.85 11.63
C GLU A 67 11.13 -0.89 12.74
N SER A 68 10.03 -0.19 12.56
CA SER A 68 9.49 0.72 13.56
C SER A 68 9.12 0.00 14.84
N ILE A 69 8.51 -1.18 14.73
CA ILE A 69 8.15 -2.00 15.88
C ILE A 69 9.40 -2.47 16.62
N ASP A 70 10.42 -2.90 15.91
CA ASP A 70 11.68 -3.36 16.50
C ASP A 70 12.38 -2.24 17.27
N VAL A 71 12.44 -1.05 16.70
CA VAL A 71 13.03 0.13 17.37
C VAL A 71 12.24 0.42 18.65
N TYR A 72 10.95 0.36 18.59
CA TYR A 72 10.10 0.61 19.74
C TYR A 72 10.34 -0.41 20.86
N LYS A 73 10.47 -1.67 20.53
CA LYS A 73 10.76 -2.73 21.49
C LYS A 73 12.14 -2.56 22.14
N LYS A 74 13.14 -2.15 21.38
CA LYS A 74 14.49 -1.93 21.90
C LYS A 74 14.54 -0.80 22.90
N ASN A 75 13.70 0.20 22.74
CA ASN A 75 13.66 1.36 23.62
C ASN A 75 12.84 1.13 24.89
N ASN A 76 12.20 0.00 24.97
CA ASN A 76 11.51 -0.42 26.17
C ASN A 76 12.44 -1.33 26.98
#